data_c75d8f428d3336747dfe27d67a481c4d
#
_entry.id   c75d8f428d3336747dfe27d67a481c4d
#
_cell.length_a   1.000
_cell.length_b   1.000
_cell.length_c   1.000
_cell.angle_alpha   90.00
_cell.angle_beta   90.00
_cell.angle_gamma   90.00
#
_symmetry.space_group_name_H-M   'P 1'
#
loop_
_entity.id
_entity.type
_entity.pdbx_description
1 polymer ?
#
loop_
_entity_poly.entity_id
_entity_poly.type
_entity_poly.pdbx_seq_one_letter_code
_entity_poly.pdbx_strand_id
1 'polypeptide(L)'
;MVDPQLCCTPLSAAPLDRARAKQLAGLLKAVADPTRLQLLSRVAAAGDGEACVCDLTAPLGLTQPTVSHHLKVLVDAGLLTRQRRGPWAYYSLVRERFEDIRSLLSL
;
A
#
# COMPACT_ATOMS: atom_id res chain seq x y z
N MET A 1 8.90 13.95 21.38
CA MET A 1 8.42 12.57 21.21
C MET A 1 7.17 12.59 20.35
N VAL A 2 7.16 11.81 19.33
CA VAL A 2 5.93 11.67 18.53
C VAL A 2 4.93 10.84 19.34
N ASP A 3 3.75 11.39 19.56
CA ASP A 3 2.68 10.67 20.19
C ASP A 3 2.27 9.51 19.27
N PRO A 4 2.37 8.24 19.71
CA PRO A 4 1.96 7.12 18.89
C PRO A 4 0.50 7.18 18.47
N GLN A 5 -0.31 7.96 19.16
CA GLN A 5 -1.71 8.18 18.80
C GLN A 5 -1.86 8.99 17.51
N LEU A 6 -0.86 9.79 17.14
CA LEU A 6 -0.95 10.64 15.94
C LEU A 6 -0.97 9.84 14.65
N CYS A 7 -0.25 8.72 14.58
CA CYS A 7 -0.22 7.92 13.35
C CYS A 7 -1.48 7.07 13.19
N CYS A 8 -2.18 6.74 14.27
CA CYS A 8 -3.33 5.83 14.26
C CYS A 8 -4.60 6.49 14.82
N THR A 9 -4.72 7.81 14.67
CA THR A 9 -5.86 8.56 15.20
C THR A 9 -7.09 8.35 14.30
N PRO A 10 -8.22 7.86 14.85
CA PRO A 10 -9.46 7.74 14.06
C PRO A 10 -10.00 9.10 13.65
N LEU A 11 -10.80 9.12 12.58
CA LEU A 11 -11.47 10.35 12.14
C LEU A 11 -12.32 10.99 13.24
N SER A 12 -12.92 10.18 14.10
CA SER A 12 -13.81 10.67 15.15
C SER A 12 -13.08 11.25 16.36
N ALA A 13 -11.77 11.06 16.49
CA ALA A 13 -11.04 11.47 17.70
C ALA A 13 -10.78 12.98 17.75
N ALA A 14 -10.38 13.59 16.64
CA ALA A 14 -10.09 15.01 16.55
C ALA A 14 -10.03 15.43 15.07
N PRO A 15 -10.29 16.71 14.75
CA PRO A 15 -10.11 17.18 13.38
C PRO A 15 -8.66 17.00 12.91
N LEU A 16 -8.50 16.60 11.65
CA LEU A 16 -7.19 16.48 11.03
C LEU A 16 -6.66 17.84 10.62
N ASP A 17 -5.37 18.10 10.85
CA ASP A 17 -4.73 19.25 10.25
C ASP A 17 -4.44 18.99 8.75
N ARG A 18 -4.03 20.04 8.04
CA ARG A 18 -3.82 19.95 6.59
C ARG A 18 -2.70 18.97 6.23
N ALA A 19 -1.62 18.97 7.00
CA ALA A 19 -0.47 18.11 6.72
C ALA A 19 -0.83 16.64 6.86
N ARG A 20 -1.54 16.29 7.93
CA ARG A 20 -1.97 14.92 8.18
C ARG A 20 -3.01 14.47 7.15
N ALA A 21 -3.94 15.37 6.82
CA ALA A 21 -4.95 15.09 5.79
C ALA A 21 -4.31 14.79 4.44
N LYS A 22 -3.26 15.54 4.06
CA LYS A 22 -2.53 15.29 2.81
C LYS A 22 -1.83 13.94 2.81
N GLN A 23 -1.19 13.56 3.91
CA GLN A 23 -0.53 12.25 4.02
C GLN A 23 -1.53 11.12 3.83
N LEU A 24 -2.63 11.17 4.56
CA LEU A 24 -3.65 10.13 4.51
C LEU A 24 -4.34 10.08 3.14
N ALA A 25 -4.61 11.25 2.57
CA ALA A 25 -5.20 11.33 1.22
C ALA A 25 -4.28 10.70 0.18
N GLY A 26 -2.97 10.90 0.29
CA GLY A 26 -2.00 10.28 -0.60
C GLY A 26 -2.03 8.75 -0.54
N LEU A 27 -2.13 8.20 0.66
CA LEU A 27 -2.27 6.75 0.84
C LEU A 27 -3.57 6.24 0.22
N LEU A 28 -4.67 6.92 0.49
CA LEU A 28 -5.98 6.52 -0.03
C LEU A 28 -6.05 6.62 -1.55
N LYS A 29 -5.45 7.66 -2.14
CA LYS A 29 -5.38 7.80 -3.60
C LYS A 29 -4.62 6.65 -4.24
N ALA A 30 -3.53 6.23 -3.64
CA ALA A 30 -2.75 5.11 -4.16
C ALA A 30 -3.53 3.79 -4.11
N VAL A 31 -4.38 3.62 -3.10
CA VAL A 31 -5.21 2.43 -2.95
C VAL A 31 -6.43 2.47 -3.87
N ALA A 32 -6.96 3.66 -4.18
CA ALA A 32 -8.25 3.84 -4.85
C ALA A 32 -8.17 3.60 -6.36
N ASP A 33 -7.78 2.39 -6.75
CA ASP A 33 -7.74 1.93 -8.13
C ASP A 33 -7.97 0.42 -8.14
N PRO A 34 -8.84 -0.11 -9.02
CA PRO A 34 -9.17 -1.53 -9.03
C PRO A 34 -7.95 -2.44 -9.18
N THR A 35 -7.05 -2.10 -10.11
CA THR A 35 -5.84 -2.90 -10.34
C THR A 35 -4.93 -2.88 -9.14
N ARG A 36 -4.73 -1.71 -8.53
CA ARG A 36 -3.89 -1.60 -7.34
C ARG A 36 -4.50 -2.34 -6.14
N LEU A 37 -5.81 -2.31 -5.97
CA LEU A 37 -6.47 -3.13 -4.94
C LEU A 37 -6.23 -4.61 -5.17
N GLN A 38 -6.34 -5.08 -6.42
CA GLN A 38 -6.06 -6.48 -6.74
C GLN A 38 -4.61 -6.85 -6.43
N LEU A 39 -3.66 -5.98 -6.78
CA LEU A 39 -2.24 -6.21 -6.50
C LEU A 39 -1.98 -6.31 -5.00
N LEU A 40 -2.53 -5.37 -4.21
CA LEU A 40 -2.38 -5.40 -2.76
C LEU A 40 -2.98 -6.67 -2.16
N SER A 41 -4.14 -7.08 -2.63
CA SER A 41 -4.80 -8.30 -2.19
C SER A 41 -3.94 -9.55 -2.46
N ARG A 42 -3.31 -9.61 -3.62
CA ARG A 42 -2.45 -10.74 -3.98
C ARG A 42 -1.17 -10.79 -3.16
N VAL A 43 -0.56 -9.64 -2.91
CA VAL A 43 0.62 -9.58 -2.02
C VAL A 43 0.24 -10.01 -0.60
N ALA A 44 -0.90 -9.53 -0.12
CA ALA A 44 -1.38 -9.88 1.23
C ALA A 44 -1.68 -11.38 1.35
N ALA A 45 -2.19 -11.99 0.29
CA ALA A 45 -2.55 -13.42 0.29
C ALA A 45 -1.36 -14.34 0.04
N ALA A 46 -0.20 -13.83 -0.32
CA ALA A 46 0.99 -14.64 -0.54
C ALA A 46 1.42 -15.31 0.77
N GLY A 47 1.76 -16.59 0.69
CA GLY A 47 1.98 -17.41 1.88
C GLY A 47 3.11 -16.95 2.78
N ASP A 48 4.14 -16.32 2.20
CA ASP A 48 5.30 -15.79 2.93
C ASP A 48 5.25 -14.27 3.10
N GLY A 49 4.15 -13.63 2.73
CA GLY A 49 3.96 -12.19 2.87
C GLY A 49 4.61 -11.37 1.77
N GLU A 50 5.17 -12.01 0.75
CA GLU A 50 5.77 -11.30 -0.38
C GLU A 50 5.43 -11.99 -1.70
N ALA A 51 5.45 -11.25 -2.80
CA ALA A 51 5.12 -11.77 -4.11
C ALA A 51 6.05 -11.21 -5.18
N CYS A 52 6.43 -12.06 -6.11
CA CYS A 52 7.21 -11.68 -7.28
C CYS A 52 6.32 -10.98 -8.31
N VAL A 53 6.87 -10.03 -9.06
CA VAL A 53 6.15 -9.35 -10.13
C VAL A 53 5.59 -10.35 -11.16
N CYS A 54 6.29 -11.43 -11.43
CA CYS A 54 5.82 -12.46 -12.36
C CYS A 54 4.53 -13.14 -11.88
N ASP A 55 4.41 -13.37 -10.59
CA ASP A 55 3.21 -13.97 -9.99
C ASP A 55 2.04 -12.99 -9.95
N LEU A 56 2.33 -11.70 -9.93
CA LEU A 56 1.32 -10.64 -9.88
C LEU A 56 0.76 -10.31 -11.27
N THR A 57 1.57 -10.45 -12.31
CA THR A 57 1.21 -10.03 -13.66
C THR A 57 0.22 -10.97 -14.34
N ALA A 58 0.51 -12.27 -14.32
CA ALA A 58 -0.26 -13.27 -15.08
C ALA A 58 -1.75 -13.30 -14.72
N PRO A 59 -2.14 -13.31 -13.43
CA PRO A 59 -3.57 -13.44 -13.09
C PRO A 59 -4.41 -12.23 -13.49
N LEU A 60 -3.80 -11.07 -13.71
CA LEU A 60 -4.53 -9.83 -14.02
C LEU A 60 -4.76 -9.65 -15.52
N GLY A 61 -4.11 -10.44 -16.37
CA GLY A 61 -4.24 -10.29 -17.82
C GLY A 61 -3.71 -8.98 -18.37
N LEU A 62 -2.84 -8.31 -17.61
CA LEU A 62 -2.24 -7.03 -18.00
C LEU A 62 -0.79 -7.25 -18.45
N THR A 63 -0.23 -6.26 -19.14
CA THR A 63 1.19 -6.31 -19.51
C THR A 63 2.05 -6.04 -18.28
N GLN A 64 3.28 -6.56 -18.29
CA GLN A 64 4.20 -6.33 -17.20
C GLN A 64 4.52 -4.84 -16.98
N PRO A 65 4.73 -4.01 -18.02
CA PRO A 65 4.93 -2.57 -17.81
C PRO A 65 3.77 -1.89 -17.09
N THR A 66 2.53 -2.28 -17.40
CA THR A 66 1.34 -1.72 -16.75
C THR A 66 1.32 -2.10 -15.28
N VAL A 67 1.56 -3.38 -14.96
CA VAL A 67 1.61 -3.86 -13.58
C VAL A 67 2.75 -3.20 -12.82
N SER A 68 3.93 -3.09 -13.43
CA SER A 68 5.09 -2.46 -12.82
C SER A 68 4.84 -0.99 -12.49
N HIS A 69 4.10 -0.28 -13.35
CA HIS A 69 3.72 1.11 -13.09
C HIS A 69 2.84 1.22 -11.82
N HIS A 70 1.84 0.36 -11.71
CA HIS A 70 0.97 0.35 -10.52
C HIS A 70 1.75 -0.01 -9.25
N LEU A 71 2.66 -0.98 -9.35
CA LEU A 71 3.51 -1.35 -8.22
C LEU A 71 4.40 -0.19 -7.79
N LYS A 72 4.94 0.57 -8.76
CA LYS A 72 5.74 1.75 -8.45
C LYS A 72 4.93 2.81 -7.71
N VAL A 73 3.69 3.05 -8.13
CA VAL A 73 2.79 3.98 -7.43
C VAL A 73 2.61 3.55 -5.98
N LEU A 74 2.41 2.26 -5.74
CA LEU A 74 2.22 1.72 -4.39
C LEU A 74 3.50 1.82 -3.54
N VAL A 75 4.66 1.58 -4.14
CA VAL A 75 5.95 1.72 -3.45
C VAL A 75 6.21 3.20 -3.11
N ASP A 76 5.99 4.10 -4.07
CA ASP A 76 6.22 5.53 -3.85
C ASP A 76 5.29 6.10 -2.78
N ALA A 77 4.09 5.54 -2.63
CA ALA A 77 3.15 5.92 -1.57
C ALA A 77 3.50 5.31 -0.21
N GLY A 78 4.46 4.40 -0.15
CA GLY A 78 4.86 3.76 1.10
C GLY A 78 4.00 2.57 1.50
N LEU A 79 3.16 2.06 0.59
CA LEU A 79 2.28 0.91 0.88
C LEU A 79 2.96 -0.43 0.64
N LEU A 80 3.94 -0.47 -0.27
CA LEU A 80 4.74 -1.65 -0.56
C LEU A 80 6.21 -1.33 -0.44
N THR A 81 7.01 -2.34 -0.09
CA THR A 81 8.46 -2.32 -0.28
C THR A 81 8.80 -3.21 -1.45
N ARG A 82 9.91 -2.89 -2.12
CA ARG A 82 10.43 -3.67 -3.24
C ARG A 82 11.82 -4.16 -2.88
N GLN A 83 12.05 -5.44 -3.05
CA GLN A 83 13.36 -6.05 -2.83
C GLN A 83 13.79 -6.79 -4.08
N ARG A 84 14.99 -6.49 -4.58
CA ARG A 84 15.56 -7.18 -5.71
C ARG A 84 16.33 -8.40 -5.25
N ARG A 85 16.07 -9.54 -5.91
CA ARG A 85 16.79 -10.80 -5.67
C ARG A 85 17.17 -11.39 -7.03
N GLY A 86 18.42 -11.17 -7.44
CA GLY A 86 18.85 -11.57 -8.77
C GLY A 86 18.04 -10.84 -9.85
N PRO A 87 17.48 -11.56 -10.84
CA PRO A 87 16.67 -10.94 -11.89
C PRO A 87 15.24 -10.62 -11.46
N TRP A 88 14.83 -10.98 -10.23
CA TRP A 88 13.44 -10.89 -9.79
C TRP A 88 13.25 -9.75 -8.79
N ALA A 89 12.08 -9.10 -8.84
CA ALA A 89 11.64 -8.13 -7.85
C ALA A 89 10.52 -8.73 -7.02
N TYR A 90 10.63 -8.59 -5.70
CA TYR A 90 9.65 -9.06 -4.72
C TYR A 90 9.03 -7.88 -4.01
N TYR A 91 7.74 -7.95 -3.75
CA TYR A 91 6.97 -6.87 -3.12
C TYR A 91 6.32 -7.38 -1.86
N SER A 92 6.38 -6.56 -0.79
CA SER A 92 5.78 -6.86 0.52
C SER A 92 4.98 -5.68 1.01
N LEU A 93 3.95 -5.94 1.81
CA LEU A 93 3.13 -4.87 2.41
C LEU A 93 3.92 -4.14 3.50
N VAL A 94 3.75 -2.82 3.55
CA VAL A 94 4.18 -2.00 4.68
C VAL A 94 3.00 -1.95 5.66
N ARG A 95 2.98 -2.83 6.63
CA ARG A 95 1.81 -3.05 7.50
C ARG A 95 1.42 -1.81 8.28
N GLU A 96 2.39 -0.99 8.70
CA GLU A 96 2.11 0.25 9.44
C GLU A 96 1.24 1.21 8.63
N ARG A 97 1.43 1.26 7.30
CA ARG A 97 0.62 2.14 6.46
C ARG A 97 -0.82 1.67 6.38
N PHE A 98 -1.03 0.35 6.37
CA PHE A 98 -2.39 -0.22 6.38
C PHE A 98 -3.06 -0.03 7.73
N GLU A 99 -2.30 -0.10 8.82
CA GLU A 99 -2.83 0.22 10.15
C GLU A 99 -3.26 1.68 10.24
N ASP A 100 -2.50 2.59 9.64
CA ASP A 100 -2.88 4.01 9.58
C ASP A 100 -4.22 4.19 8.89
N ILE A 101 -4.42 3.51 7.75
CA ILE A 101 -5.68 3.58 7.00
C ILE A 101 -6.83 2.98 7.82
N ARG A 102 -6.60 1.81 8.38
CA ARG A 102 -7.62 1.13 9.19
C ARG A 102 -8.06 1.99 10.37
N SER A 103 -7.10 2.58 11.08
CA SER A 103 -7.38 3.42 12.24
C SER A 103 -8.11 4.70 11.84
N LEU A 104 -7.73 5.30 10.70
CA LEU A 104 -8.41 6.49 10.19
C LEU A 104 -9.91 6.23 9.99
N LEU A 105 -10.25 5.06 9.43
CA LEU A 105 -11.63 4.73 9.08
C LEU A 105 -12.42 4.13 10.25
N SER A 106 -11.83 4.01 11.43
CA SER A 106 -12.53 3.60 12.64
C SER A 106 -13.39 4.76 13.15
N LEU A 107 -14.68 4.57 13.17
CA LEU A 107 -15.63 5.62 13.61
C LEU A 107 -16.33 5.22 14.91
#